data_d881ec1af4cd59fcb4348b69160ab495
#
_entry.id   d881ec1af4cd59fcb4348b69160ab495
#
_cell.length_a   1.000
_cell.length_b   1.000
_cell.length_c   1.000
_cell.angle_alpha   90.00
_cell.angle_beta   90.00
_cell.angle_gamma   90.00
#
_symmetry.space_group_name_H-M   'P 1'
#
loop_
_entity.id
_entity.type
_entity.pdbx_description
1 polymer ?
#
loop_
_entity_poly.entity_id
_entity_poly.type
_entity_poly.pdbx_seq_one_letter_code
_entity_poly.pdbx_strand_id
1 'polypeptide(L)'
;MESKKRTLQTMSPLKIGNVEMQNPLVLAPMAGVTDLPFRVLCKEQGAGLICMEMVSAKAILYKNKNTEDLMTIHPGEHPVSLQLFGSDPEILAQIAAQIEERPFDILDFNMGCPVPKVVNNGEGSALMKDPALVRKIVTGMVKAVKKPVTVKIRKGFNEESANAVEIAKILEDCGVAAIAVHGRTRAQFYSGKADWDIIRQVKEAVSIPVIGNGDVVDAASAEALVEQTGCDGIMIGRGAE
;
A
#
# COMPACT_ATOMS: atom_id res chain seq x y z
N MET A 1 17.83 -29.67 -0.32
CA MET A 1 18.38 -28.38 -0.77
C MET A 1 17.99 -27.34 0.27
N GLU A 2 18.94 -26.85 1.06
CA GLU A 2 18.67 -25.73 1.96
C GLU A 2 18.31 -24.51 1.08
N SER A 3 17.09 -23.99 1.21
CA SER A 3 16.74 -22.73 0.57
C SER A 3 17.62 -21.66 1.20
N LYS A 4 18.46 -21.00 0.40
CA LYS A 4 19.24 -19.84 0.86
C LYS A 4 18.25 -18.84 1.47
N LYS A 5 18.38 -18.56 2.77
CA LYS A 5 17.58 -17.55 3.46
C LYS A 5 17.75 -16.22 2.72
N ARG A 6 16.63 -15.57 2.41
CA ARG A 6 16.62 -14.23 1.80
C ARG A 6 17.01 -13.23 2.90
N THR A 7 17.96 -12.35 2.60
CA THR A 7 18.43 -11.30 3.50
C THR A 7 18.32 -9.94 2.80
N LEU A 8 18.40 -8.84 3.52
CA LEU A 8 18.40 -7.50 2.93
C LEU A 8 19.46 -7.33 1.84
N GLN A 9 20.65 -7.91 2.06
CA GLN A 9 21.77 -7.86 1.10
C GLN A 9 21.52 -8.67 -0.18
N THR A 10 20.62 -9.67 -0.12
CA THR A 10 20.28 -10.54 -1.25
C THR A 10 18.95 -10.15 -1.92
N MET A 11 18.27 -9.13 -1.43
CA MET A 11 17.07 -8.60 -2.08
C MET A 11 17.42 -7.91 -3.40
N SER A 12 16.72 -8.29 -4.46
CA SER A 12 16.77 -7.54 -5.72
C SER A 12 16.09 -6.18 -5.56
N PRO A 13 16.46 -5.18 -6.37
CA PRO A 13 15.69 -3.94 -6.47
C PRO A 13 14.21 -4.26 -6.69
N LEU A 14 13.34 -3.56 -5.96
CA LEU A 14 11.89 -3.77 -6.10
C LEU A 14 11.41 -3.20 -7.44
N LYS A 15 10.65 -4.01 -8.18
CA LYS A 15 10.02 -3.59 -9.44
C LYS A 15 8.50 -3.77 -9.33
N ILE A 16 7.74 -2.72 -9.64
CA ILE A 16 6.28 -2.72 -9.63
C ILE A 16 5.79 -2.27 -11.01
N GLY A 17 5.28 -3.22 -11.79
CA GLY A 17 4.96 -2.96 -13.20
C GLY A 17 6.22 -2.53 -13.97
N ASN A 18 6.19 -1.33 -14.53
CA ASN A 18 7.32 -0.71 -15.25
C ASN A 18 8.17 0.24 -14.37
N VAL A 19 7.84 0.40 -13.08
CA VAL A 19 8.55 1.27 -12.15
C VAL A 19 9.61 0.48 -11.40
N GLU A 20 10.87 0.89 -11.49
CA GLU A 20 12.00 0.28 -10.79
C GLU A 20 12.47 1.19 -9.64
N MET A 21 12.60 0.63 -8.46
CA MET A 21 13.13 1.29 -7.27
C MET A 21 14.62 0.95 -7.09
N GLN A 22 15.39 1.89 -6.58
CA GLN A 22 16.83 1.66 -6.30
C GLN A 22 17.06 0.63 -5.19
N ASN A 23 16.10 0.48 -4.29
CA ASN A 23 16.14 -0.46 -3.16
C ASN A 23 14.70 -0.85 -2.75
N PRO A 24 14.52 -1.87 -1.89
CA PRO A 24 13.19 -2.36 -1.52
C PRO A 24 12.51 -1.58 -0.37
N LEU A 25 13.05 -0.44 0.07
CA LEU A 25 12.50 0.33 1.19
C LEU A 25 11.37 1.26 0.70
N VAL A 26 10.23 1.18 1.34
CA VAL A 26 9.02 1.94 0.99
C VAL A 26 8.55 2.75 2.19
N LEU A 27 8.38 4.07 2.02
CA LEU A 27 7.72 4.90 3.04
C LEU A 27 6.21 4.62 3.01
N ALA A 28 5.64 4.27 4.17
CA ALA A 28 4.20 4.03 4.28
C ALA A 28 3.38 5.33 4.17
N PRO A 29 2.15 5.28 3.62
CA PRO A 29 1.22 6.40 3.67
C PRO A 29 0.69 6.59 5.11
N MET A 30 0.91 7.75 5.71
CA MET A 30 0.49 8.08 7.07
C MET A 30 -0.18 9.46 7.09
N ALA A 31 -1.52 9.48 7.26
CA ALA A 31 -2.31 10.71 7.27
C ALA A 31 -1.84 11.67 8.41
N GLY A 32 -1.53 12.90 8.03
CA GLY A 32 -1.00 13.93 8.93
C GLY A 32 0.49 13.79 9.27
N VAL A 33 1.21 12.86 8.64
CA VAL A 33 2.65 12.62 8.84
C VAL A 33 3.40 12.69 7.52
N THR A 34 2.98 11.93 6.49
CA THR A 34 3.68 11.91 5.20
C THR A 34 3.30 13.08 4.30
N ASP A 35 3.42 14.29 4.86
CA ASP A 35 3.33 15.54 4.11
C ASP A 35 4.55 15.72 3.18
N LEU A 36 4.51 16.72 2.31
CA LEU A 36 5.57 16.95 1.32
C LEU A 36 6.97 17.09 1.93
N PRO A 37 7.20 17.91 2.98
CA PRO A 37 8.52 18.02 3.63
C PRO A 37 9.06 16.69 4.16
N PHE A 38 8.21 15.93 4.85
CA PHE A 38 8.62 14.63 5.41
C PHE A 38 8.93 13.60 4.32
N ARG A 39 8.14 13.57 3.23
CA ARG A 39 8.40 12.69 2.09
C ARG A 39 9.75 12.98 1.43
N VAL A 40 10.06 14.27 1.19
CA VAL A 40 11.35 14.70 0.63
C VAL A 40 12.50 14.26 1.54
N LEU A 41 12.39 14.50 2.85
CA LEU A 41 13.39 14.08 3.83
C LEU A 41 13.61 12.55 3.79
N CYS A 42 12.54 11.76 3.79
CA CYS A 42 12.67 10.29 3.69
C CYS A 42 13.32 9.85 2.36
N LYS A 43 13.04 10.57 1.27
CA LYS A 43 13.69 10.30 -0.02
C LYS A 43 15.18 10.59 0.02
N GLU A 44 15.61 11.71 0.62
CA GLU A 44 17.00 12.06 0.84
C GLU A 44 17.74 11.04 1.72
N GLN A 45 17.02 10.41 2.67
CA GLN A 45 17.53 9.31 3.50
C GLN A 45 17.54 7.95 2.79
N GLY A 46 17.15 7.89 1.52
CA GLY A 46 17.29 6.70 0.68
C GLY A 46 16.05 5.83 0.55
N ALA A 47 14.85 6.32 0.86
CA ALA A 47 13.63 5.56 0.56
C ALA A 47 13.52 5.26 -0.95
N GLY A 48 13.34 3.98 -1.31
CA GLY A 48 13.21 3.54 -2.69
C GLY A 48 11.91 4.00 -3.33
N LEU A 49 10.79 3.93 -2.60
CA LEU A 49 9.47 4.40 -3.00
C LEU A 49 8.87 5.28 -1.91
N ILE A 50 8.32 6.40 -2.29
CA ILE A 50 7.57 7.30 -1.42
C ILE A 50 6.07 7.07 -1.61
N CYS A 51 5.31 6.84 -0.52
CA CYS A 51 3.85 6.82 -0.57
C CYS A 51 3.28 8.10 0.05
N MET A 52 2.43 8.79 -0.73
CA MET A 52 1.74 10.00 -0.29
C MET A 52 0.62 9.65 0.71
N GLU A 53 0.12 10.65 1.43
CA GLU A 53 -1.10 10.51 2.23
C GLU A 53 -2.28 10.05 1.36
N MET A 54 -3.23 9.36 1.97
CA MET A 54 -4.43 8.93 1.26
C MET A 54 -5.36 10.08 0.92
N VAL A 55 -5.83 10.13 -0.31
CA VAL A 55 -6.71 11.17 -0.85
C VAL A 55 -8.09 10.59 -1.17
N SER A 56 -9.16 11.27 -0.75
CA SER A 56 -10.52 10.84 -1.02
C SER A 56 -10.90 11.07 -2.48
N ALA A 57 -11.31 10.01 -3.18
CA ALA A 57 -11.83 10.13 -4.55
C ALA A 57 -13.05 11.07 -4.63
N LYS A 58 -13.94 11.02 -3.64
CA LYS A 58 -15.08 11.95 -3.53
C LYS A 58 -14.62 13.40 -3.33
N ALA A 59 -13.58 13.63 -2.52
CA ALA A 59 -13.06 14.98 -2.30
C ALA A 59 -12.49 15.60 -3.60
N ILE A 60 -11.82 14.78 -4.43
CA ILE A 60 -11.37 15.21 -5.77
C ILE A 60 -12.58 15.51 -6.66
N LEU A 61 -13.57 14.62 -6.71
CA LEU A 61 -14.79 14.79 -7.50
C LEU A 61 -15.50 16.11 -7.19
N TYR A 62 -15.60 16.46 -5.91
CA TYR A 62 -16.24 17.71 -5.44
C TYR A 62 -15.28 18.90 -5.38
N LYS A 63 -14.07 18.80 -5.95
CA LYS A 63 -13.08 19.89 -6.06
C LYS A 63 -12.77 20.54 -4.71
N ASN A 64 -12.59 19.73 -3.67
CA ASN A 64 -12.19 20.25 -2.35
C ASN A 64 -10.79 20.86 -2.44
N LYS A 65 -10.66 22.13 -2.06
CA LYS A 65 -9.41 22.91 -2.20
C LYS A 65 -8.22 22.28 -1.49
N ASN A 66 -8.42 21.74 -0.28
CA ASN A 66 -7.32 21.13 0.50
C ASN A 66 -6.80 19.83 -0.14
N THR A 67 -7.55 19.24 -1.07
CA THR A 67 -7.17 18.00 -1.75
C THR A 67 -6.03 18.21 -2.74
N GLU A 68 -5.97 19.39 -3.38
CA GLU A 68 -4.89 19.70 -4.32
C GLU A 68 -3.52 19.78 -3.64
N ASP A 69 -3.47 20.38 -2.45
CA ASP A 69 -2.23 20.50 -1.66
C ASP A 69 -1.70 19.11 -1.27
N LEU A 70 -2.60 18.17 -0.89
CA LEU A 70 -2.24 16.79 -0.58
C LEU A 70 -1.65 16.03 -1.78
N MET A 71 -2.01 16.42 -3.02
CA MET A 71 -1.53 15.79 -4.25
C MET A 71 -0.29 16.48 -4.85
N THR A 72 0.31 17.45 -4.14
CA THR A 72 1.54 18.11 -4.58
C THR A 72 2.71 17.14 -4.54
N ILE A 73 3.49 17.07 -5.62
CA ILE A 73 4.65 16.20 -5.77
C ILE A 73 5.88 17.05 -6.07
N HIS A 74 6.96 16.79 -5.32
CA HIS A 74 8.26 17.41 -5.57
C HIS A 74 9.07 16.57 -6.58
N PRO A 75 9.75 17.17 -7.57
CA PRO A 75 10.53 16.41 -8.57
C PRO A 75 11.58 15.46 -7.99
N GLY A 76 12.10 15.74 -6.80
CA GLY A 76 13.12 14.92 -6.13
C GLY A 76 12.59 13.70 -5.40
N GLU A 77 11.25 13.49 -5.27
CA GLU A 77 10.71 12.36 -4.50
C GLU A 77 10.36 11.12 -5.33
N HIS A 78 10.63 11.14 -6.65
CA HIS A 78 10.38 9.98 -7.53
C HIS A 78 11.29 8.77 -7.24
N PRO A 79 10.77 7.52 -7.38
CA PRO A 79 9.37 7.20 -7.67
C PRO A 79 8.46 7.47 -6.49
N VAL A 80 7.24 7.93 -6.79
CA VAL A 80 6.22 8.29 -5.79
C VAL A 80 4.87 7.68 -6.13
N SER A 81 4.15 7.14 -5.14
CA SER A 81 2.78 6.65 -5.29
C SER A 81 1.77 7.62 -4.71
N LEU A 82 0.69 7.87 -5.47
CA LEU A 82 -0.48 8.61 -5.01
C LEU A 82 -1.53 7.61 -4.53
N GLN A 83 -1.95 7.72 -3.27
CA GLN A 83 -2.91 6.79 -2.68
C GLN A 83 -4.33 7.36 -2.67
N LEU A 84 -5.27 6.69 -3.35
CA LEU A 84 -6.70 6.97 -3.29
C LEU A 84 -7.40 6.13 -2.22
N PHE A 85 -8.51 6.66 -1.68
CA PHE A 85 -9.48 5.88 -0.93
C PHE A 85 -10.92 6.25 -1.31
N GLY A 86 -11.83 5.31 -1.12
CA GLY A 86 -13.25 5.42 -1.43
C GLY A 86 -13.90 4.04 -1.39
N SER A 87 -15.21 3.99 -1.64
CA SER A 87 -15.99 2.74 -1.71
C SER A 87 -16.90 2.63 -2.94
N ASP A 88 -16.93 3.67 -3.78
CA ASP A 88 -17.75 3.70 -5.00
C ASP A 88 -16.90 3.33 -6.22
N PRO A 89 -17.20 2.20 -6.92
CA PRO A 89 -16.41 1.73 -8.04
C PRO A 89 -16.36 2.70 -9.23
N GLU A 90 -17.47 3.40 -9.50
CA GLU A 90 -17.58 4.30 -10.66
C GLU A 90 -16.78 5.58 -10.40
N ILE A 91 -16.94 6.15 -9.19
CA ILE A 91 -16.18 7.34 -8.77
C ILE A 91 -14.68 7.04 -8.75
N LEU A 92 -14.27 5.88 -8.20
CA LEU A 92 -12.85 5.52 -8.13
C LEU A 92 -12.24 5.33 -9.53
N ALA A 93 -12.92 4.66 -10.45
CA ALA A 93 -12.46 4.51 -11.83
C ALA A 93 -12.40 5.88 -12.57
N GLN A 94 -13.43 6.71 -12.41
CA GLN A 94 -13.46 8.07 -13.00
C GLN A 94 -12.31 8.93 -12.48
N ILE A 95 -12.09 8.95 -11.17
CA ILE A 95 -11.03 9.76 -10.55
C ILE A 95 -9.65 9.22 -10.90
N ALA A 96 -9.46 7.89 -10.91
CA ALA A 96 -8.21 7.30 -11.36
C ALA A 96 -7.82 7.78 -12.78
N ALA A 97 -8.75 7.72 -13.73
CA ALA A 97 -8.53 8.24 -15.10
C ALA A 97 -8.26 9.76 -15.12
N GLN A 98 -9.00 10.54 -14.31
CA GLN A 98 -8.85 11.99 -14.25
C GLN A 98 -7.47 12.44 -13.77
N ILE A 99 -6.88 11.70 -12.81
CA ILE A 99 -5.60 12.08 -12.20
C ILE A 99 -4.39 11.42 -12.87
N GLU A 100 -4.58 10.53 -13.85
CA GLU A 100 -3.49 9.76 -14.47
C GLU A 100 -2.36 10.64 -15.03
N GLU A 101 -2.68 11.81 -15.58
CA GLU A 101 -1.69 12.74 -16.14
C GLU A 101 -0.85 13.47 -15.08
N ARG A 102 -1.18 13.32 -13.79
CA ARG A 102 -0.36 13.89 -12.70
C ARG A 102 0.98 13.16 -12.61
N PRO A 103 2.04 13.82 -12.08
CA PRO A 103 3.40 13.28 -12.11
C PRO A 103 3.69 12.21 -11.03
N PHE A 104 2.72 11.41 -10.59
CA PHE A 104 2.98 10.22 -9.77
C PHE A 104 3.35 9.03 -10.66
N ASP A 105 4.09 8.06 -10.10
CA ASP A 105 4.56 6.88 -10.83
C ASP A 105 3.62 5.67 -10.66
N ILE A 106 3.01 5.53 -9.49
CA ILE A 106 2.15 4.40 -9.10
C ILE A 106 0.84 4.94 -8.53
N LEU A 107 -0.29 4.38 -8.95
CA LEU A 107 -1.59 4.62 -8.31
C LEU A 107 -1.80 3.57 -7.22
N ASP A 108 -1.86 4.00 -5.96
CA ASP A 108 -2.10 3.10 -4.83
C ASP A 108 -3.55 3.23 -4.32
N PHE A 109 -4.11 2.13 -3.83
CA PHE A 109 -5.46 2.11 -3.28
C PHE A 109 -5.47 1.67 -1.82
N ASN A 110 -6.11 2.48 -0.95
CA ASN A 110 -6.18 2.22 0.48
C ASN A 110 -7.32 1.27 0.83
N MET A 111 -6.97 0.08 1.31
CA MET A 111 -7.88 -0.88 1.92
C MET A 111 -7.47 -1.25 3.36
N GLY A 112 -6.67 -0.39 4.01
CA GLY A 112 -6.09 -0.68 5.32
C GLY A 112 -6.39 0.35 6.41
N CYS A 113 -6.91 1.54 6.08
CA CYS A 113 -7.18 2.58 7.06
C CYS A 113 -8.18 2.10 8.13
N PRO A 114 -7.79 2.12 9.45
CA PRO A 114 -8.64 1.61 10.51
C PRO A 114 -9.52 2.69 11.16
N VAL A 115 -9.36 3.96 10.77
CA VAL A 115 -9.96 5.12 11.42
C VAL A 115 -11.49 5.07 11.30
N PRO A 116 -12.24 5.25 12.42
CA PRO A 116 -13.72 5.12 12.41
C PRO A 116 -14.41 5.98 11.36
N LYS A 117 -13.96 7.22 11.13
CA LYS A 117 -14.53 8.12 10.12
C LYS A 117 -14.47 7.54 8.70
N VAL A 118 -13.43 6.77 8.37
CA VAL A 118 -13.24 6.10 7.07
C VAL A 118 -14.06 4.81 7.04
N VAL A 119 -13.90 3.98 8.07
CA VAL A 119 -14.53 2.66 8.16
C VAL A 119 -16.06 2.73 8.19
N ASN A 120 -16.64 3.71 8.90
CA ASN A 120 -18.10 3.90 8.97
C ASN A 120 -18.73 4.30 7.63
N ASN A 121 -17.93 4.80 6.68
CA ASN A 121 -18.34 5.08 5.31
C ASN A 121 -18.17 3.88 4.37
N GLY A 122 -17.82 2.71 4.89
CA GLY A 122 -17.54 1.51 4.08
C GLY A 122 -16.20 1.57 3.34
N GLU A 123 -15.29 2.46 3.72
CA GLU A 123 -14.01 2.72 3.06
C GLU A 123 -12.83 2.14 3.86
N GLY A 124 -11.63 2.15 3.27
CA GLY A 124 -10.43 1.67 3.93
C GLY A 124 -10.53 0.18 4.28
N SER A 125 -10.24 -0.18 5.53
CA SER A 125 -10.28 -1.58 5.98
C SER A 125 -11.69 -2.20 6.01
N ALA A 126 -12.76 -1.42 5.92
CA ALA A 126 -14.11 -1.93 5.81
C ALA A 126 -14.33 -2.72 4.51
N LEU A 127 -13.62 -2.36 3.45
CA LEU A 127 -13.68 -3.05 2.15
C LEU A 127 -13.26 -4.52 2.23
N MET A 128 -12.39 -4.87 3.17
CA MET A 128 -11.97 -6.28 3.35
C MET A 128 -13.13 -7.21 3.74
N LYS A 129 -14.27 -6.67 4.16
CA LYS A 129 -15.49 -7.45 4.46
C LYS A 129 -16.32 -7.80 3.21
N ASP A 130 -16.04 -7.17 2.07
CA ASP A 130 -16.78 -7.35 0.82
C ASP A 130 -15.85 -7.62 -0.37
N PRO A 131 -15.38 -8.88 -0.53
CA PRO A 131 -14.51 -9.27 -1.64
C PRO A 131 -15.11 -9.00 -3.02
N ALA A 132 -16.44 -9.04 -3.16
CA ALA A 132 -17.09 -8.77 -4.43
C ALA A 132 -17.03 -7.28 -4.81
N LEU A 133 -17.21 -6.39 -3.84
CA LEU A 133 -17.02 -4.94 -4.03
C LEU A 133 -15.55 -4.61 -4.33
N VAL A 134 -14.60 -5.24 -3.62
CA VAL A 134 -13.15 -5.11 -3.90
C VAL A 134 -12.84 -5.43 -5.35
N ARG A 135 -13.33 -6.56 -5.87
CA ARG A 135 -13.12 -6.96 -7.27
C ARG A 135 -13.66 -5.90 -8.25
N LYS A 136 -14.85 -5.36 -7.99
CA LYS A 136 -15.44 -4.32 -8.85
C LYS A 136 -14.60 -3.04 -8.85
N ILE A 137 -14.24 -2.53 -7.68
CA ILE A 137 -13.44 -1.32 -7.51
C ILE A 137 -12.09 -1.47 -8.24
N VAL A 138 -11.34 -2.51 -7.88
CA VAL A 138 -9.95 -2.65 -8.35
C VAL A 138 -9.90 -2.93 -9.85
N THR A 139 -10.82 -3.77 -10.38
CA THR A 139 -10.92 -3.99 -11.83
C THR A 139 -11.22 -2.68 -12.57
N GLY A 140 -12.08 -1.83 -12.02
CA GLY A 140 -12.39 -0.51 -12.59
C GLY A 140 -11.17 0.40 -12.61
N MET A 141 -10.44 0.50 -11.49
CA MET A 141 -9.24 1.32 -11.39
C MET A 141 -8.12 0.85 -12.34
N VAL A 142 -7.82 -0.46 -12.35
CA VAL A 142 -6.78 -1.03 -13.23
C VAL A 142 -7.08 -0.79 -14.70
N LYS A 143 -8.35 -0.88 -15.11
CA LYS A 143 -8.75 -0.57 -16.51
C LYS A 143 -8.73 0.90 -16.86
N ALA A 144 -8.83 1.77 -15.86
CA ALA A 144 -8.94 3.21 -16.06
C ALA A 144 -7.58 3.91 -16.29
N VAL A 145 -6.46 3.27 -15.91
CA VAL A 145 -5.12 3.86 -15.96
C VAL A 145 -4.11 2.95 -16.65
N LYS A 146 -3.03 3.52 -17.17
CA LYS A 146 -1.87 2.82 -17.72
C LYS A 146 -0.76 2.63 -16.69
N LYS A 147 -0.73 3.49 -15.66
CA LYS A 147 0.21 3.40 -14.56
C LYS A 147 -0.05 2.14 -13.73
N PRO A 148 0.99 1.55 -13.11
CA PRO A 148 0.79 0.42 -12.21
C PRO A 148 -0.18 0.77 -11.08
N VAL A 149 -1.11 -0.13 -10.79
CA VAL A 149 -2.00 -0.02 -9.63
C VAL A 149 -1.50 -0.94 -8.53
N THR A 150 -1.36 -0.41 -7.32
CA THR A 150 -1.04 -1.18 -6.11
C THR A 150 -2.17 -1.06 -5.09
N VAL A 151 -2.20 -1.98 -4.13
CA VAL A 151 -3.20 -1.95 -3.07
C VAL A 151 -2.54 -2.19 -1.71
N LYS A 152 -2.89 -1.35 -0.72
CA LYS A 152 -2.45 -1.56 0.66
C LYS A 152 -3.59 -2.12 1.51
N ILE A 153 -3.38 -3.32 2.08
CA ILE A 153 -4.34 -4.05 2.90
C ILE A 153 -3.86 -4.27 4.34
N ARG A 154 -4.75 -4.77 5.19
CA ARG A 154 -4.45 -5.34 6.51
C ARG A 154 -4.61 -6.87 6.50
N LYS A 155 -4.26 -7.54 7.61
CA LYS A 155 -4.52 -8.96 7.87
C LYS A 155 -6.00 -9.33 7.67
N GLY A 156 -6.90 -8.43 8.06
CA GLY A 156 -8.34 -8.58 8.00
C GLY A 156 -9.04 -7.48 8.77
N PHE A 157 -10.37 -7.55 8.90
CA PHE A 157 -11.13 -6.61 9.71
C PHE A 157 -10.97 -6.88 11.21
N ASN A 158 -11.07 -8.13 11.63
CA ASN A 158 -10.80 -8.66 12.97
C ASN A 158 -10.14 -10.05 12.84
N GLU A 159 -9.83 -10.70 13.94
CA GLU A 159 -9.15 -12.02 13.92
C GLU A 159 -10.05 -13.12 13.32
N GLU A 160 -11.36 -13.06 13.58
CA GLU A 160 -12.33 -14.05 13.09
C GLU A 160 -12.56 -13.92 11.57
N SER A 161 -12.26 -12.75 11.01
CA SER A 161 -12.40 -12.45 9.58
C SER A 161 -11.06 -12.10 8.91
N ALA A 162 -9.96 -12.69 9.38
CA ALA A 162 -8.66 -12.54 8.74
C ALA A 162 -8.68 -13.19 7.35
N ASN A 163 -8.60 -12.38 6.28
CA ASN A 163 -8.78 -12.82 4.91
C ASN A 163 -7.78 -12.22 3.90
N ALA A 164 -6.61 -11.78 4.40
CA ALA A 164 -5.61 -11.14 3.53
C ALA A 164 -5.19 -12.01 2.34
N VAL A 165 -5.10 -13.34 2.52
CA VAL A 165 -4.73 -14.27 1.44
C VAL A 165 -5.79 -14.34 0.35
N GLU A 166 -7.08 -14.41 0.74
CA GLU A 166 -8.20 -14.37 -0.21
C GLU A 166 -8.22 -13.06 -1.00
N ILE A 167 -8.14 -11.94 -0.29
CA ILE A 167 -8.11 -10.61 -0.91
C ILE A 167 -6.90 -10.48 -1.85
N ALA A 168 -5.71 -10.94 -1.46
CA ALA A 168 -4.52 -10.86 -2.29
C ALA A 168 -4.69 -11.59 -3.64
N LYS A 169 -5.29 -12.80 -3.64
CA LYS A 169 -5.60 -13.53 -4.88
C LYS A 169 -6.59 -12.76 -5.76
N ILE A 170 -7.62 -12.17 -5.17
CA ILE A 170 -8.58 -11.34 -5.90
C ILE A 170 -7.89 -10.13 -6.54
N LEU A 171 -6.98 -9.47 -5.80
CA LEU A 171 -6.23 -8.32 -6.30
C LEU A 171 -5.31 -8.70 -7.47
N GLU A 172 -4.60 -9.83 -7.37
CA GLU A 172 -3.78 -10.36 -8.47
C GLU A 172 -4.63 -10.67 -9.70
N ASP A 173 -5.76 -11.36 -9.54
CA ASP A 173 -6.72 -11.64 -10.62
C ASP A 173 -7.23 -10.35 -11.31
N CYS A 174 -7.34 -9.24 -10.57
CA CYS A 174 -7.75 -7.95 -11.11
C CYS A 174 -6.64 -7.21 -11.87
N GLY A 175 -5.40 -7.71 -11.84
CA GLY A 175 -4.25 -7.10 -12.51
C GLY A 175 -3.50 -6.06 -11.67
N VAL A 176 -3.58 -6.13 -10.34
CA VAL A 176 -2.78 -5.31 -9.42
C VAL A 176 -1.30 -5.64 -9.59
N ALA A 177 -0.46 -4.61 -9.60
CA ALA A 177 0.98 -4.77 -9.86
C ALA A 177 1.81 -5.11 -8.61
N ALA A 178 1.32 -4.79 -7.41
CA ALA A 178 1.91 -5.19 -6.12
C ALA A 178 0.93 -4.98 -4.96
N ILE A 179 1.14 -5.66 -3.84
CA ILE A 179 0.31 -5.57 -2.64
C ILE A 179 1.17 -5.26 -1.43
N ALA A 180 0.81 -4.21 -0.66
CA ALA A 180 1.41 -3.95 0.66
C ALA A 180 0.50 -4.52 1.76
N VAL A 181 1.06 -5.36 2.64
CA VAL A 181 0.31 -6.09 3.67
C VAL A 181 0.76 -5.66 5.06
N HIS A 182 -0.12 -5.00 5.81
CA HIS A 182 0.10 -4.75 7.23
C HIS A 182 -0.39 -5.96 8.04
N GLY A 183 0.51 -6.56 8.81
CA GLY A 183 0.24 -7.78 9.60
C GLY A 183 -0.67 -7.59 10.82
N ARG A 184 -1.44 -6.50 10.91
CA ARG A 184 -2.47 -6.27 11.94
C ARG A 184 -3.86 -6.23 11.34
N THR A 185 -4.86 -6.66 12.10
CA THR A 185 -6.27 -6.43 11.74
C THR A 185 -6.67 -4.97 11.96
N ARG A 186 -7.85 -4.58 11.42
CA ARG A 186 -8.44 -3.27 11.72
C ARG A 186 -8.73 -3.12 13.22
N ALA A 187 -9.23 -4.18 13.87
CA ALA A 187 -9.58 -4.16 15.29
C ALA A 187 -8.37 -3.91 16.19
N GLN A 188 -7.21 -4.47 15.85
CA GLN A 188 -5.96 -4.20 16.57
C GLN A 188 -5.49 -2.74 16.45
N PHE A 189 -5.86 -2.05 15.40
CA PHE A 189 -5.38 -0.69 15.08
C PHE A 189 -3.84 -0.65 15.02
N TYR A 190 -3.17 -0.35 16.16
CA TYR A 190 -1.71 -0.41 16.35
C TYR A 190 -1.29 -1.22 17.56
N SER A 191 -2.24 -1.86 18.27
CA SER A 191 -1.95 -2.66 19.46
C SER A 191 -1.34 -4.02 19.13
N GLY A 192 -0.66 -4.61 20.09
CA GLY A 192 -0.02 -5.91 19.94
C GLY A 192 1.12 -5.89 18.93
N LYS A 193 1.49 -7.07 18.43
CA LYS A 193 2.51 -7.24 17.37
C LYS A 193 1.86 -7.46 16.02
N ALA A 194 2.54 -7.05 14.95
CA ALA A 194 2.17 -7.42 13.60
C ALA A 194 2.42 -8.92 13.39
N ASP A 195 1.44 -9.59 12.84
CA ASP A 195 1.55 -10.99 12.44
C ASP A 195 2.29 -11.07 11.09
N TRP A 196 3.56 -11.43 11.14
CA TRP A 196 4.35 -11.57 9.92
C TRP A 196 4.06 -12.86 9.18
N ASP A 197 3.46 -13.87 9.85
CA ASP A 197 3.09 -15.12 9.19
C ASP A 197 2.01 -14.91 8.13
N ILE A 198 1.05 -14.00 8.36
CA ILE A 198 0.06 -13.67 7.31
C ILE A 198 0.71 -13.01 6.08
N ILE A 199 1.79 -12.24 6.26
CA ILE A 199 2.55 -11.65 5.15
C ILE A 199 3.23 -12.77 4.34
N ARG A 200 3.83 -13.74 5.02
CA ARG A 200 4.40 -14.94 4.38
C ARG A 200 3.35 -15.71 3.61
N GLN A 201 2.19 -15.98 4.21
CA GLN A 201 1.09 -16.69 3.55
C GLN A 201 0.61 -15.96 2.29
N VAL A 202 0.49 -14.63 2.34
CA VAL A 202 0.18 -13.82 1.15
C VAL A 202 1.26 -13.97 0.10
N LYS A 203 2.56 -13.86 0.49
CA LYS A 203 3.70 -14.00 -0.44
C LYS A 203 3.72 -15.36 -1.14
N GLU A 204 3.37 -16.42 -0.42
CA GLU A 204 3.30 -17.78 -0.98
C GLU A 204 2.08 -17.99 -1.89
N ALA A 205 1.04 -17.17 -1.75
CA ALA A 205 -0.23 -17.32 -2.44
C ALA A 205 -0.35 -16.56 -3.77
N VAL A 206 0.53 -15.56 -4.01
CA VAL A 206 0.52 -14.70 -5.21
C VAL A 206 1.90 -14.63 -5.85
N SER A 207 1.93 -14.34 -7.16
CA SER A 207 3.16 -14.19 -7.95
C SER A 207 3.66 -12.75 -8.03
N ILE A 208 2.77 -11.77 -7.83
CA ILE A 208 3.10 -10.35 -7.82
C ILE A 208 3.91 -9.96 -6.58
N PRO A 209 4.68 -8.86 -6.63
CA PRO A 209 5.43 -8.38 -5.47
C PRO A 209 4.56 -8.13 -4.25
N VAL A 210 5.04 -8.61 -3.09
CA VAL A 210 4.43 -8.38 -1.77
C VAL A 210 5.35 -7.52 -0.92
N ILE A 211 4.82 -6.42 -0.39
CA ILE A 211 5.53 -5.47 0.46
C ILE A 211 5.07 -5.70 1.89
N GLY A 212 5.99 -6.16 2.76
CA GLY A 212 5.71 -6.40 4.17
C GLY A 212 5.66 -5.11 4.97
N ASN A 213 4.69 -4.97 5.87
CA ASN A 213 4.52 -3.80 6.73
C ASN A 213 4.13 -4.19 8.16
N GLY A 214 4.71 -3.49 9.13
CA GLY A 214 4.43 -3.59 10.56
C GLY A 214 5.64 -3.94 11.39
N ASP A 215 5.88 -3.15 12.45
CA ASP A 215 6.91 -3.33 13.48
C ASP A 215 8.36 -3.31 12.96
N VAL A 216 8.61 -2.67 11.83
CA VAL A 216 9.94 -2.38 11.34
C VAL A 216 10.35 -1.01 11.86
N VAL A 217 11.38 -0.97 12.71
CA VAL A 217 11.88 0.22 13.39
C VAL A 217 13.40 0.39 13.27
N ASP A 218 14.10 -0.63 12.80
CA ASP A 218 15.55 -0.65 12.59
C ASP A 218 15.95 -1.70 11.55
N ALA A 219 17.25 -1.78 11.24
CA ALA A 219 17.78 -2.73 10.27
C ALA A 219 17.56 -4.19 10.69
N ALA A 220 17.65 -4.49 11.99
CA ALA A 220 17.46 -5.86 12.49
C ALA A 220 16.03 -6.34 12.32
N SER A 221 15.04 -5.50 12.62
CA SER A 221 13.62 -5.81 12.39
C SER A 221 13.27 -5.87 10.91
N ALA A 222 13.91 -5.06 10.06
CA ALA A 222 13.75 -5.15 8.61
C ALA A 222 14.29 -6.50 8.07
N GLU A 223 15.47 -6.92 8.51
CA GLU A 223 16.05 -8.22 8.13
C GLU A 223 15.19 -9.39 8.62
N ALA A 224 14.74 -9.34 9.86
CA ALA A 224 13.87 -10.37 10.43
C ALA A 224 12.54 -10.49 9.66
N LEU A 225 11.93 -9.37 9.25
CA LEU A 225 10.74 -9.37 8.40
C LEU A 225 11.00 -10.13 7.09
N VAL A 226 12.09 -9.80 6.39
CA VAL A 226 12.43 -10.44 5.11
C VAL A 226 12.71 -11.93 5.28
N GLU A 227 13.49 -12.31 6.28
CA GLU A 227 13.81 -13.71 6.57
C GLU A 227 12.56 -14.55 6.87
N GLN A 228 11.61 -13.98 7.65
CA GLN A 228 10.42 -14.70 8.07
C GLN A 228 9.34 -14.75 6.99
N THR A 229 9.24 -13.71 6.15
CA THR A 229 8.11 -13.59 5.21
C THR A 229 8.48 -13.86 3.75
N GLY A 230 9.74 -13.67 3.38
CA GLY A 230 10.18 -13.70 1.98
C GLY A 230 9.60 -12.58 1.13
N CYS A 231 9.08 -11.49 1.73
CA CYS A 231 8.51 -10.36 1.01
C CYS A 231 9.51 -9.70 0.06
N ASP A 232 9.02 -8.96 -0.92
CA ASP A 232 9.84 -8.34 -1.98
C ASP A 232 10.21 -6.90 -1.65
N GLY A 233 9.46 -6.26 -0.77
CA GLY A 233 9.70 -4.91 -0.28
C GLY A 233 9.35 -4.77 1.20
N ILE A 234 9.87 -3.72 1.82
CA ILE A 234 9.71 -3.42 3.25
C ILE A 234 9.08 -2.04 3.37
N MET A 235 7.84 -1.98 3.88
CA MET A 235 7.18 -0.71 4.11
C MET A 235 7.33 -0.29 5.57
N ILE A 236 7.89 0.90 5.77
CA ILE A 236 8.17 1.50 7.06
C ILE A 236 7.16 2.62 7.31
N GLY A 237 6.42 2.53 8.42
CA GLY A 237 5.52 3.59 8.90
C GLY A 237 6.17 4.37 10.05
N ARG A 238 5.62 4.26 11.25
CA ARG A 238 6.08 4.98 12.46
C ARG A 238 7.57 4.82 12.79
N GLY A 239 8.22 3.77 12.29
CA GLY A 239 9.67 3.62 12.44
C GLY A 239 10.49 4.58 11.58
N ALA A 240 9.85 5.39 10.72
CA ALA A 240 10.52 6.44 9.94
C ALA A 240 10.43 7.83 10.62
N GLU A 241 9.64 7.97 11.69
CA GLU A 241 9.54 9.18 12.51
C GLU A 241 10.71 9.26 13.52
#